data_9a841827ef5971c0847a56e7d24d567b
#
_entry.id   9a841827ef5971c0847a56e7d24d567b
#
_cell.length_a   1.000
_cell.length_b   1.000
_cell.length_c   1.000
_cell.angle_alpha   90.00
_cell.angle_beta   90.00
_cell.angle_gamma   90.00
#
_symmetry.space_group_name_H-M   'P 1'
#
loop_
_entity.id
_entity.type
_entity.pdbx_description
1 polymer ?
#
loop_
_entity_poly.entity_id
_entity_poly.type
_entity_poly.pdbx_seq_one_letter_code
_entity_poly.pdbx_strand_id
1 'polypeptide(L)'
;MTNVIILGASGNIAKHVIDILVKKDDILLTLFLRKKDRLRNKDISGCRIIEGNVLDLNQLQEALTGQDIVYANLAGDLETMAKNIVKVMDEQGVKKLIFITSIGIYDVPLRPILKPYLKAADVIEESDLDYTLLRPTWFSNEDEVDYEITSKGEPEKGTVISQKSLASFIVKIIGSPEKYIRKNLGINKPNS
;
A
#
# COMPACT_ATOMS: atom_id res chain seq x y z
N MET A 1 -14.51 7.04 -13.70
CA MET A 1 -14.27 7.01 -12.23
C MET A 1 -13.51 5.75 -11.92
N THR A 2 -12.47 5.83 -11.10
CA THR A 2 -11.61 4.71 -10.72
C THR A 2 -11.97 4.22 -9.32
N ASN A 3 -12.27 2.93 -9.19
CA ASN A 3 -12.58 2.30 -7.90
C ASN A 3 -11.29 1.91 -7.20
N VAL A 4 -10.99 2.52 -6.07
CA VAL A 4 -9.78 2.28 -5.29
C VAL A 4 -10.15 1.71 -3.91
N ILE A 5 -9.61 0.55 -3.57
CA ILE A 5 -9.74 0.01 -2.22
C ILE A 5 -8.44 0.16 -1.44
N ILE A 6 -8.58 0.59 -0.17
CA ILE A 6 -7.48 0.65 0.78
C ILE A 6 -7.65 -0.48 1.81
N LEU A 7 -6.78 -1.49 1.73
CA LEU A 7 -6.69 -2.55 2.74
C LEU A 7 -5.82 -2.07 3.90
N GLY A 8 -6.38 -2.07 5.11
CA GLY A 8 -5.73 -1.48 6.29
C GLY A 8 -5.95 0.03 6.42
N ALA A 9 -7.14 0.50 6.10
CA ALA A 9 -7.52 1.92 6.06
C ALA A 9 -7.35 2.69 7.39
N SER A 10 -7.22 2.00 8.54
CA SER A 10 -6.93 2.64 9.83
C SER A 10 -5.45 2.93 10.10
N GLY A 11 -4.55 2.59 9.17
CA GLY A 11 -3.11 2.84 9.31
C GLY A 11 -2.76 4.32 9.18
N ASN A 12 -1.64 4.74 9.78
CA ASN A 12 -1.23 6.15 9.77
C ASN A 12 -0.97 6.68 8.35
N ILE A 13 -0.28 5.91 7.51
CA ILE A 13 -0.05 6.29 6.11
C ILE A 13 -1.37 6.30 5.33
N ALA A 14 -2.21 5.27 5.52
CA ALA A 14 -3.52 5.20 4.87
C ALA A 14 -4.38 6.45 5.18
N LYS A 15 -4.31 6.95 6.42
CA LYS A 15 -5.00 8.21 6.79
C LYS A 15 -4.64 9.36 5.86
N HIS A 16 -3.34 9.60 5.63
CA HIS A 16 -2.89 10.68 4.75
C HIS A 16 -3.28 10.46 3.29
N VAL A 17 -3.25 9.21 2.82
CA VAL A 17 -3.72 8.83 1.47
C VAL A 17 -5.21 9.11 1.32
N ILE A 18 -6.03 8.70 2.31
CA ILE A 18 -7.48 8.94 2.34
C ILE A 18 -7.77 10.45 2.29
N ASP A 19 -7.12 11.25 3.16
CA ASP A 19 -7.32 12.72 3.25
C ASP A 19 -7.05 13.44 1.91
N ILE A 20 -6.24 12.84 1.02
CA ILE A 20 -5.99 13.37 -0.34
C ILE A 20 -7.02 12.82 -1.34
N LEU A 21 -7.29 11.51 -1.30
CA LEU A 21 -8.13 10.85 -2.31
C LEU A 21 -9.61 11.25 -2.21
N VAL A 22 -10.13 11.51 -1.01
CA VAL A 22 -11.53 11.96 -0.84
C VAL A 22 -11.85 13.30 -1.50
N LYS A 23 -10.82 14.06 -1.90
CA LYS A 23 -10.96 15.36 -2.60
C LYS A 23 -10.92 15.23 -4.12
N LYS A 24 -10.82 14.00 -4.65
CA LYS A 24 -10.73 13.73 -6.07
C LYS A 24 -12.08 13.21 -6.60
N ASP A 25 -12.68 13.96 -7.51
CA ASP A 25 -14.01 13.66 -8.06
C ASP A 25 -14.02 12.42 -8.98
N ASP A 26 -12.85 11.99 -9.46
CA ASP A 26 -12.68 10.86 -10.37
C ASP A 26 -12.40 9.52 -9.66
N ILE A 27 -12.36 9.51 -8.30
CA ILE A 27 -12.08 8.32 -7.48
C ILE A 27 -13.29 7.95 -6.62
N LEU A 28 -13.65 6.67 -6.67
CA LEU A 28 -14.57 6.03 -5.72
C LEU A 28 -13.75 5.22 -4.71
N LEU A 29 -13.78 5.65 -3.45
CA LEU A 29 -12.92 5.11 -2.41
C LEU A 29 -13.63 4.10 -1.52
N THR A 30 -13.09 2.88 -1.44
CA THR A 30 -13.50 1.83 -0.51
C THR A 30 -12.45 1.68 0.59
N LEU A 31 -12.88 1.74 1.85
CA LEU A 31 -12.05 1.62 3.03
C LEU A 31 -12.28 0.26 3.69
N PHE A 32 -11.30 -0.64 3.61
CA PHE A 32 -11.37 -1.97 4.22
C PHE A 32 -10.49 -2.04 5.47
N LEU A 33 -11.09 -2.42 6.60
CA LEU A 33 -10.41 -2.46 7.89
C LEU A 33 -11.14 -3.36 8.88
N ARG A 34 -10.45 -3.78 9.95
CA ARG A 34 -11.01 -4.71 10.95
C ARG A 34 -12.07 -4.09 11.87
N LYS A 35 -12.01 -2.76 12.11
CA LYS A 35 -12.93 -2.04 13.01
C LYS A 35 -13.08 -0.60 12.54
N LYS A 36 -14.27 -0.19 12.16
CA LYS A 36 -14.57 1.16 11.63
C LYS A 36 -14.36 2.28 12.65
N ASP A 37 -14.49 2.00 13.93
CA ASP A 37 -14.23 2.95 15.02
C ASP A 37 -12.76 3.42 15.08
N ARG A 38 -11.85 2.75 14.36
CA ARG A 38 -10.44 3.14 14.23
C ARG A 38 -10.17 4.12 13.11
N LEU A 39 -11.13 4.46 12.29
CA LEU A 39 -10.98 5.51 11.27
C LEU A 39 -10.84 6.87 11.95
N ARG A 40 -9.83 7.62 11.54
CA ARG A 40 -9.50 8.93 12.12
C ARG A 40 -9.68 10.08 11.13
N ASN A 41 -10.14 9.80 9.93
CA ASN A 41 -10.39 10.78 8.90
C ASN A 41 -11.68 11.53 9.20
N LYS A 42 -11.70 12.84 8.95
CA LYS A 42 -12.85 13.70 9.26
C LYS A 42 -13.94 13.66 8.19
N ASP A 43 -13.54 13.60 6.94
CA ASP A 43 -14.46 13.62 5.80
C ASP A 43 -14.30 12.33 4.98
N ILE A 44 -15.17 11.36 5.27
CA ILE A 44 -15.25 10.05 4.61
C ILE A 44 -16.68 9.70 4.23
N SER A 45 -17.58 10.69 4.23
CA SER A 45 -19.02 10.46 3.96
C SER A 45 -19.27 9.89 2.56
N GLY A 46 -18.40 10.19 1.60
CA GLY A 46 -18.46 9.63 0.24
C GLY A 46 -17.76 8.28 0.07
N CYS A 47 -17.16 7.72 1.12
CA CYS A 47 -16.44 6.45 1.04
C CYS A 47 -17.34 5.26 1.35
N ARG A 48 -17.16 4.15 0.64
CA ARG A 48 -17.69 2.84 1.05
C ARG A 48 -16.81 2.28 2.17
N ILE A 49 -17.38 1.95 3.32
CA ILE A 49 -16.64 1.37 4.45
C ILE A 49 -17.04 -0.10 4.60
N ILE A 50 -16.05 -0.99 4.62
CA ILE A 50 -16.23 -2.43 4.79
C ILE A 50 -15.41 -2.89 5.99
N GLU A 51 -16.06 -3.47 6.99
CA GLU A 51 -15.37 -4.16 8.08
C GLU A 51 -15.05 -5.59 7.68
N GLY A 52 -13.77 -5.97 7.80
CA GLY A 52 -13.32 -7.31 7.45
C GLY A 52 -11.83 -7.54 7.73
N ASN A 53 -11.41 -8.77 7.51
CA ASN A 53 -10.04 -9.22 7.71
C ASN A 53 -9.46 -9.76 6.39
N VAL A 54 -8.28 -9.27 5.99
CA VAL A 54 -7.56 -9.74 4.79
C VAL A 54 -7.20 -11.24 4.86
N LEU A 55 -7.14 -11.81 6.07
CA LEU A 55 -6.93 -13.24 6.27
C LEU A 55 -8.19 -14.09 5.99
N ASP A 56 -9.36 -13.47 5.87
CA ASP A 56 -10.61 -14.13 5.48
C ASP A 56 -10.84 -13.94 3.98
N LEU A 57 -10.70 -15.03 3.23
CA LEU A 57 -10.81 -15.01 1.76
C LEU A 57 -12.20 -14.55 1.28
N ASN A 58 -13.27 -14.95 1.96
CA ASN A 58 -14.62 -14.58 1.55
C ASN A 58 -14.88 -13.08 1.73
N GLN A 59 -14.48 -12.52 2.87
CA GLN A 59 -14.59 -11.08 3.14
C GLN A 59 -13.72 -10.27 2.16
N LEU A 60 -12.52 -10.75 1.85
CA LEU A 60 -11.63 -10.10 0.90
C LEU A 60 -12.20 -10.14 -0.52
N GLN A 61 -12.75 -11.28 -0.94
CA GLN A 61 -13.38 -11.46 -2.25
C GLN A 61 -14.56 -10.50 -2.44
N GLU A 62 -15.44 -10.41 -1.45
CA GLU A 62 -16.55 -9.45 -1.46
C GLU A 62 -16.07 -8.00 -1.56
N ALA A 63 -15.00 -7.66 -0.82
CA ALA A 63 -14.45 -6.31 -0.79
C ALA A 63 -13.76 -5.90 -2.10
N LEU A 64 -13.09 -6.85 -2.80
CA LEU A 64 -12.36 -6.59 -4.03
C LEU A 64 -13.25 -6.59 -5.28
N THR A 65 -14.49 -7.05 -5.18
CA THR A 65 -15.42 -7.06 -6.31
C THR A 65 -15.63 -5.63 -6.86
N GLY A 66 -15.34 -5.46 -8.16
CA GLY A 66 -15.51 -4.19 -8.86
C GLY A 66 -14.46 -3.12 -8.54
N GLN A 67 -13.34 -3.49 -7.93
CA GLN A 67 -12.22 -2.58 -7.70
C GLN A 67 -11.28 -2.55 -8.90
N ASP A 68 -10.67 -1.40 -9.18
CA ASP A 68 -9.67 -1.21 -10.24
C ASP A 68 -8.24 -1.24 -9.66
N ILE A 69 -8.06 -0.68 -8.46
CA ILE A 69 -6.76 -0.54 -7.79
C ILE A 69 -6.88 -0.98 -6.33
N VAL A 70 -5.95 -1.81 -5.89
CA VAL A 70 -5.77 -2.21 -4.49
C VAL A 70 -4.54 -1.51 -3.91
N TYR A 71 -4.72 -0.75 -2.84
CA TYR A 71 -3.63 -0.25 -2.00
C TYR A 71 -3.64 -0.99 -0.66
N ALA A 72 -2.56 -1.69 -0.34
CA ALA A 72 -2.39 -2.48 0.87
C ALA A 72 -1.37 -1.85 1.82
N ASN A 73 -1.83 -1.44 3.01
CA ASN A 73 -1.05 -0.90 4.12
C ASN A 73 -1.28 -1.74 5.37
N LEU A 74 -0.61 -2.88 5.44
CA LEU A 74 -0.92 -3.97 6.36
C LEU A 74 0.23 -4.23 7.35
N ALA A 75 -0.08 -4.97 8.42
CA ALA A 75 0.87 -5.46 9.39
C ALA A 75 0.39 -6.79 10.00
N GLY A 76 1.34 -7.65 10.39
CA GLY A 76 1.07 -8.96 10.97
C GLY A 76 1.55 -10.08 10.06
N ASP A 77 0.71 -11.07 9.76
CA ASP A 77 1.04 -12.19 8.86
C ASP A 77 0.97 -11.75 7.38
N LEU A 78 1.99 -10.95 6.99
CA LEU A 78 2.03 -10.34 5.66
C LEU A 78 2.16 -11.37 4.54
N GLU A 79 2.81 -12.51 4.79
CA GLU A 79 2.93 -13.58 3.78
C GLU A 79 1.55 -14.14 3.42
N THR A 80 0.77 -14.55 4.42
CA THR A 80 -0.60 -15.07 4.19
C THR A 80 -1.50 -14.00 3.60
N MET A 81 -1.42 -12.76 4.09
CA MET A 81 -2.18 -11.64 3.52
C MET A 81 -1.84 -11.40 2.04
N ALA A 82 -0.56 -11.43 1.66
CA ALA A 82 -0.14 -11.27 0.27
C ALA A 82 -0.66 -12.40 -0.62
N LYS A 83 -0.57 -13.66 -0.16
CA LYS A 83 -1.13 -14.82 -0.87
C LYS A 83 -2.63 -14.68 -1.10
N ASN A 84 -3.38 -14.26 -0.09
CA ASN A 84 -4.83 -14.04 -0.20
C ASN A 84 -5.14 -12.91 -1.20
N ILE A 85 -4.43 -11.78 -1.11
CA ILE A 85 -4.62 -10.64 -2.00
C ILE A 85 -4.35 -11.05 -3.44
N VAL A 86 -3.20 -11.66 -3.72
CA VAL A 86 -2.83 -12.10 -5.08
C VAL A 86 -3.89 -13.06 -5.64
N LYS A 87 -4.30 -14.07 -4.86
CA LYS A 87 -5.31 -15.04 -5.25
C LYS A 87 -6.64 -14.37 -5.60
N VAL A 88 -7.16 -13.52 -4.71
CA VAL A 88 -8.48 -12.89 -4.91
C VAL A 88 -8.43 -11.86 -6.04
N MET A 89 -7.33 -11.11 -6.17
CA MET A 89 -7.16 -10.18 -7.29
C MET A 89 -7.15 -10.90 -8.64
N ASP A 90 -6.47 -12.04 -8.73
CA ASP A 90 -6.46 -12.86 -9.94
C ASP A 90 -7.86 -13.41 -10.27
N GLU A 91 -8.56 -13.96 -9.29
CA GLU A 91 -9.93 -14.47 -9.44
C GLU A 91 -10.94 -13.38 -9.86
N GLN A 92 -10.75 -12.13 -9.41
CA GLN A 92 -11.61 -10.98 -9.72
C GLN A 92 -11.16 -10.20 -10.97
N GLY A 93 -10.02 -10.55 -11.57
CA GLY A 93 -9.45 -9.83 -12.71
C GLY A 93 -8.88 -8.45 -12.37
N VAL A 94 -8.66 -8.16 -11.08
CA VAL A 94 -8.04 -6.90 -10.63
C VAL A 94 -6.52 -7.04 -10.75
N LYS A 95 -5.87 -6.12 -11.45
CA LYS A 95 -4.43 -6.26 -11.74
C LYS A 95 -3.55 -5.30 -10.93
N LYS A 96 -4.02 -4.09 -10.64
CA LYS A 96 -3.17 -3.05 -10.02
C LYS A 96 -3.09 -3.19 -8.51
N LEU A 97 -1.88 -3.50 -8.00
CA LEU A 97 -1.57 -3.60 -6.57
C LEU A 97 -0.48 -2.60 -6.18
N ILE A 98 -0.72 -1.82 -5.14
CA ILE A 98 0.29 -1.04 -4.43
C ILE A 98 0.44 -1.65 -3.04
N PHE A 99 1.63 -2.11 -2.66
CA PHE A 99 1.85 -2.78 -1.39
C PHE A 99 3.04 -2.19 -0.64
N ILE A 100 2.82 -1.86 0.64
CA ILE A 100 3.87 -1.32 1.49
C ILE A 100 4.66 -2.45 2.13
N THR A 101 5.96 -2.45 1.89
CA THR A 101 6.94 -3.31 2.55
C THR A 101 7.82 -2.47 3.49
N SER A 102 9.12 -2.68 3.53
CA SER A 102 10.06 -1.94 4.38
C SER A 102 11.43 -1.85 3.73
N ILE A 103 12.15 -0.79 4.04
CA ILE A 103 13.60 -0.74 3.81
C ILE A 103 14.30 -1.92 4.50
N GLY A 104 15.41 -2.37 3.96
CA GLY A 104 16.27 -3.40 4.55
C GLY A 104 15.75 -4.84 4.38
N ILE A 105 14.70 -5.08 3.59
CA ILE A 105 14.22 -6.46 3.34
C ILE A 105 15.19 -7.29 2.49
N TYR A 106 16.17 -6.65 1.85
CA TYR A 106 17.23 -7.30 1.07
C TYR A 106 18.61 -7.25 1.74
N ASP A 107 18.68 -6.81 3.00
CA ASP A 107 19.93 -6.77 3.77
C ASP A 107 20.44 -8.18 4.09
N VAL A 108 21.76 -8.32 4.15
CA VAL A 108 22.42 -9.56 4.56
C VAL A 108 23.36 -9.25 5.74
N PRO A 109 23.08 -9.79 6.94
CA PRO A 109 21.97 -10.69 7.30
C PRO A 109 20.62 -9.96 7.42
N LEU A 110 19.53 -10.62 6.98
CA LEU A 110 18.18 -10.11 7.12
C LEU A 110 17.74 -10.08 8.60
N ARG A 111 17.27 -8.93 9.07
CA ARG A 111 16.72 -8.80 10.42
C ARG A 111 15.41 -9.60 10.54
N PRO A 112 15.23 -10.40 11.63
CA PRO A 112 14.05 -11.28 11.78
C PRO A 112 12.70 -10.59 11.64
N ILE A 113 12.58 -9.34 12.12
CA ILE A 113 11.35 -8.53 12.03
C ILE A 113 10.95 -8.20 10.58
N LEU A 114 11.89 -8.23 9.64
CA LEU A 114 11.66 -7.93 8.23
C LEU A 114 11.29 -9.16 7.40
N LYS A 115 11.43 -10.38 7.95
CA LYS A 115 11.10 -11.62 7.23
C LYS A 115 9.68 -11.64 6.66
N PRO A 116 8.61 -11.23 7.39
CA PRO A 116 7.26 -11.21 6.84
C PRO A 116 7.12 -10.26 5.63
N TYR A 117 7.84 -9.14 5.64
CA TYR A 117 7.83 -8.17 4.54
C TYR A 117 8.54 -8.72 3.30
N LEU A 118 9.71 -9.38 3.47
CA LEU A 118 10.40 -10.05 2.37
C LEU A 118 9.52 -11.12 1.74
N LYS A 119 8.95 -12.01 2.56
CA LYS A 119 8.08 -13.08 2.05
C LYS A 119 6.84 -12.57 1.32
N ALA A 120 6.23 -11.47 1.80
CA ALA A 120 5.14 -10.84 1.09
C ALA A 120 5.59 -10.23 -0.26
N ALA A 121 6.79 -9.63 -0.29
CA ALA A 121 7.37 -9.11 -1.52
C ALA A 121 7.62 -10.24 -2.54
N ASP A 122 8.19 -11.37 -2.11
CA ASP A 122 8.45 -12.53 -2.97
C ASP A 122 7.15 -13.06 -3.58
N VAL A 123 6.10 -13.27 -2.77
CA VAL A 123 4.78 -13.70 -3.24
C VAL A 123 4.21 -12.77 -4.31
N ILE A 124 4.33 -11.45 -4.11
CA ILE A 124 3.78 -10.47 -5.04
C ILE A 124 4.63 -10.39 -6.32
N GLU A 125 5.96 -10.46 -6.21
CA GLU A 125 6.87 -10.43 -7.36
C GLU A 125 6.74 -11.66 -8.27
N GLU A 126 6.37 -12.81 -7.70
CA GLU A 126 6.08 -14.05 -8.44
C GLU A 126 4.72 -14.04 -9.15
N SER A 127 3.83 -13.08 -8.83
CA SER A 127 2.50 -12.99 -9.43
C SER A 127 2.49 -12.29 -10.79
N ASP A 128 1.35 -12.41 -11.51
CA ASP A 128 1.09 -11.70 -12.77
C ASP A 128 0.43 -10.33 -12.57
N LEU A 129 0.47 -9.79 -11.35
CA LEU A 129 -0.10 -8.48 -11.05
C LEU A 129 0.77 -7.33 -11.58
N ASP A 130 0.11 -6.22 -11.89
CA ASP A 130 0.75 -4.94 -12.15
C ASP A 130 1.12 -4.24 -10.83
N TYR A 131 1.98 -4.91 -10.07
CA TYR A 131 2.32 -4.46 -8.73
C TYR A 131 3.27 -3.24 -8.70
N THR A 132 3.16 -2.48 -7.62
CA THR A 132 4.18 -1.53 -7.16
C THR A 132 4.45 -1.83 -5.68
N LEU A 133 5.64 -2.34 -5.37
CA LEU A 133 6.11 -2.51 -4.00
C LEU A 133 6.84 -1.25 -3.56
N LEU A 134 6.53 -0.75 -2.36
CA LEU A 134 7.20 0.40 -1.77
C LEU A 134 7.96 -0.01 -0.50
N ARG A 135 9.24 0.32 -0.43
CA ARG A 135 10.14 0.08 0.71
C ARG A 135 10.47 1.42 1.38
N PRO A 136 9.56 1.96 2.21
CA PRO A 136 9.84 3.20 2.91
C PRO A 136 10.91 3.02 3.99
N THR A 137 11.66 4.10 4.24
CA THR A 137 12.55 4.29 5.39
C THR A 137 11.74 4.56 6.66
N TRP A 138 12.40 4.95 7.78
CA TRP A 138 11.71 5.28 9.01
C TRP A 138 10.79 6.50 8.85
N PHE A 139 9.62 6.45 9.48
CA PHE A 139 8.61 7.51 9.33
C PHE A 139 8.88 8.70 10.26
N SER A 140 8.73 9.92 9.72
CA SER A 140 8.58 11.15 10.49
C SER A 140 7.16 11.72 10.37
N ASN A 141 6.82 12.63 11.31
CA ASN A 141 5.55 13.37 11.29
C ASN A 141 5.73 14.79 10.72
N GLU A 142 6.83 15.05 10.04
CA GLU A 142 7.07 16.37 9.43
C GLU A 142 6.03 16.70 8.39
N ASP A 143 5.64 17.97 8.34
CA ASP A 143 4.66 18.49 7.39
C ASP A 143 5.35 18.91 6.09
N GLU A 144 5.82 17.91 5.35
CA GLU A 144 6.53 18.13 4.09
C GLU A 144 6.17 17.08 3.05
N VAL A 145 6.38 17.44 1.78
CA VAL A 145 6.33 16.52 0.63
C VAL A 145 7.67 16.64 -0.11
N ASP A 146 8.62 15.82 0.31
CA ASP A 146 9.96 15.74 -0.28
C ASP A 146 10.42 14.29 -0.24
N TYR A 147 10.74 13.70 -1.41
CA TYR A 147 11.17 12.31 -1.51
C TYR A 147 11.99 12.04 -2.77
N GLU A 148 12.89 11.09 -2.67
CA GLU A 148 13.53 10.42 -3.80
C GLU A 148 13.20 8.92 -3.78
N ILE A 149 13.33 8.27 -4.93
CA ILE A 149 13.10 6.85 -5.10
C ILE A 149 14.35 6.15 -5.63
N THR A 150 14.55 4.90 -5.20
CA THR A 150 15.60 4.00 -5.70
C THR A 150 14.97 2.71 -6.21
N SER A 151 15.55 2.11 -7.24
CA SER A 151 15.07 0.82 -7.76
C SER A 151 15.61 -0.34 -6.93
N LYS A 152 14.94 -1.49 -6.96
CA LYS A 152 15.49 -2.75 -6.43
C LYS A 152 16.84 -3.05 -7.11
N GLY A 153 17.84 -3.40 -6.33
CA GLY A 153 19.19 -3.67 -6.78
C GLY A 153 20.13 -2.46 -6.75
N GLU A 154 19.60 -1.24 -6.59
CA GLU A 154 20.40 -0.06 -6.28
C GLU A 154 20.59 0.05 -4.76
N PRO A 155 21.71 0.65 -4.28
CA PRO A 155 21.90 0.92 -2.87
C PRO A 155 20.73 1.75 -2.31
N GLU A 156 20.16 1.31 -1.20
CA GLU A 156 19.11 2.08 -0.51
C GLU A 156 19.72 3.38 0.04
N LYS A 157 18.95 4.46 -0.03
CA LYS A 157 19.38 5.79 0.37
C LYS A 157 18.54 6.29 1.53
N GLY A 158 19.11 7.25 2.26
CA GLY A 158 18.43 7.97 3.33
C GLY A 158 18.01 7.10 4.50
N THR A 159 17.49 7.73 5.52
CA THR A 159 17.09 7.08 6.77
C THR A 159 15.66 7.38 7.19
N VAL A 160 15.06 8.45 6.68
CA VAL A 160 13.74 8.92 7.10
C VAL A 160 12.88 9.33 5.89
N ILE A 161 11.57 9.22 6.05
CA ILE A 161 10.54 9.72 5.11
C ILE A 161 9.35 10.27 5.90
N SER A 162 8.81 11.43 5.53
CA SER A 162 7.57 11.89 6.14
C SER A 162 6.39 11.05 5.67
N GLN A 163 5.41 10.82 6.56
CA GLN A 163 4.19 10.10 6.21
C GLN A 163 3.43 10.79 5.05
N LYS A 164 3.50 12.13 4.97
CA LYS A 164 2.90 12.91 3.89
C LYS A 164 3.61 12.72 2.56
N SER A 165 4.95 12.64 2.56
CA SER A 165 5.74 12.35 1.36
C SER A 165 5.38 11.01 0.77
N LEU A 166 5.34 9.95 1.60
CA LEU A 166 4.95 8.61 1.16
C LEU A 166 3.50 8.59 0.64
N ALA A 167 2.57 9.22 1.37
CA ALA A 167 1.17 9.30 0.94
C ALA A 167 1.00 10.03 -0.40
N SER A 168 1.74 11.15 -0.59
CA SER A 168 1.75 11.89 -1.86
C SER A 168 2.23 11.00 -3.02
N PHE A 169 3.28 10.21 -2.81
CA PHE A 169 3.78 9.29 -3.83
C PHE A 169 2.78 8.17 -4.15
N ILE A 170 2.14 7.57 -3.13
CA ILE A 170 1.07 6.57 -3.33
C ILE A 170 -0.07 7.15 -4.17
N VAL A 171 -0.53 8.36 -3.85
CA VAL A 171 -1.58 9.05 -4.62
C VAL A 171 -1.14 9.32 -6.07
N LYS A 172 0.14 9.65 -6.29
CA LYS A 172 0.70 9.81 -7.64
C LYS A 172 0.69 8.49 -8.43
N ILE A 173 0.97 7.35 -7.79
CA ILE A 173 0.88 6.03 -8.42
C ILE A 173 -0.58 5.70 -8.76
N ILE A 174 -1.53 5.98 -7.87
CA ILE A 174 -2.97 5.78 -8.11
C ILE A 174 -3.45 6.61 -9.31
N GLY A 175 -3.01 7.86 -9.42
CA GLY A 175 -3.37 8.75 -10.53
C GLY A 175 -2.64 8.48 -11.86
N SER A 176 -1.64 7.61 -11.87
CA SER A 176 -0.88 7.21 -13.07
C SER A 176 -0.48 5.74 -12.97
N PRO A 177 -1.46 4.82 -12.96
CA PRO A 177 -1.25 3.42 -12.63
C PRO A 177 -0.35 2.66 -13.63
N GLU A 178 -0.16 3.20 -14.81
CA GLU A 178 0.70 2.63 -15.86
C GLU A 178 2.20 2.85 -15.65
N LYS A 179 2.60 3.82 -14.80
CA LYS A 179 4.01 4.26 -14.70
C LYS A 179 4.92 3.34 -13.89
N TYR A 180 4.39 2.69 -12.87
CA TYR A 180 5.21 1.96 -11.90
C TYR A 180 4.88 0.46 -11.88
N ILE A 181 4.45 -0.09 -13.04
CA ILE A 181 4.11 -1.51 -13.19
C ILE A 181 5.35 -2.38 -12.95
N ARG A 182 5.17 -3.41 -12.10
CA ARG A 182 6.18 -4.40 -11.69
C ARG A 182 7.46 -3.75 -11.17
N LYS A 183 7.29 -2.68 -10.38
CA LYS A 183 8.39 -1.96 -9.73
C LYS A 183 8.44 -2.26 -8.23
N ASN A 184 9.65 -2.35 -7.72
CA ASN A 184 9.96 -2.48 -6.31
C ASN A 184 10.93 -1.34 -5.93
N LEU A 185 10.40 -0.35 -5.22
CA LEU A 185 11.02 0.97 -5.04
C LEU A 185 11.30 1.26 -3.57
N GLY A 186 12.54 1.62 -3.27
CA GLY A 186 12.89 2.33 -2.04
C GLY A 186 12.38 3.77 -2.10
N ILE A 187 11.98 4.34 -0.97
CA ILE A 187 11.56 5.73 -0.87
C ILE A 187 12.04 6.35 0.44
N ASN A 188 12.70 7.49 0.32
CA ASN A 188 13.30 8.23 1.43
C ASN A 188 13.25 9.75 1.17
N LYS A 189 13.51 10.54 2.22
CA LYS A 189 13.80 11.98 2.08
C LYS A 189 15.21 12.13 1.52
N PRO A 190 15.44 13.01 0.51
CA PRO A 190 16.78 13.29 0.01
C PRO A 190 17.73 13.75 1.11
N ASN A 191 18.97 13.30 1.05
CA ASN A 191 20.05 13.68 1.99
C ASN A 191 19.72 13.43 3.49
N SER A 192 18.86 12.46 3.81
CA SER A 192 18.51 12.10 5.19
C SER A 192 19.38 10.98 5.77
#